data_9ff823b3dfc4cdc9b674e91737e33403
#
_entry.id   9ff823b3dfc4cdc9b674e91737e33403
#
_cell.length_a   1.000
_cell.length_b   1.000
_cell.length_c   1.000
_cell.angle_alpha   90.00
_cell.angle_beta   90.00
_cell.angle_gamma   90.00
#
_symmetry.space_group_name_H-M   'P 1'
#
loop_
_entity.id
_entity.type
_entity.pdbx_description
1 polymer ?
#
loop_
_entity_poly.entity_id
_entity_poly.type
_entity_poly.pdbx_seq_one_letter_code
_entity_poly.pdbx_strand_id
1 'polypeptide(L)'
;MKTYIIRKEDYNSDRLAIAVKNAVMANHSLSGQADDFAARVIHKVENWLGDKTEFTARELRLQTAAALADYDPDAAYFYENEKRMF
;
A
#
# COMPACT_ATOMS: atom_id res chain seq x y z
N MET A 1 10.00 -20.17 -5.39
CA MET A 1 9.69 -18.92 -4.69
C MET A 1 8.33 -19.05 -4.01
N LYS A 2 8.26 -18.72 -2.74
CA LYS A 2 7.03 -18.85 -1.99
C LYS A 2 6.13 -17.66 -2.18
N THR A 3 4.86 -17.92 -2.41
CA THR A 3 3.84 -16.89 -2.48
C THR A 3 2.98 -17.00 -1.23
N TYR A 4 2.93 -15.93 -0.46
CA TYR A 4 2.13 -15.93 0.75
C TYR A 4 0.71 -15.54 0.43
N ILE A 5 -0.22 -16.34 0.92
CA ILE A 5 -1.64 -16.06 0.78
C ILE A 5 -2.12 -15.40 2.05
N ILE A 6 -2.79 -14.27 1.90
CA ILE A 6 -3.32 -13.48 3.00
C ILE A 6 -4.84 -13.58 2.93
N ARG A 7 -5.47 -13.91 4.05
CA ARG A 7 -6.92 -13.89 4.13
C ARG A 7 -7.39 -12.46 4.34
N LYS A 8 -8.52 -12.12 3.78
CA LYS A 8 -9.06 -10.78 3.92
C LYS A 8 -9.21 -10.38 5.39
N GLU A 9 -9.58 -11.32 6.25
CA GLU A 9 -9.72 -11.07 7.69
C GLU A 9 -8.40 -10.69 8.37
N ASP A 10 -7.28 -11.07 7.77
CA ASP A 10 -5.95 -10.75 8.29
C ASP A 10 -5.38 -9.46 7.70
N TYR A 11 -6.09 -8.85 6.78
CA TYR A 11 -5.69 -7.59 6.20
C TYR A 11 -5.76 -6.49 7.28
N ASN A 12 -4.68 -5.72 7.39
CA ASN A 12 -4.60 -4.65 8.37
C ASN A 12 -4.35 -3.33 7.66
N SER A 13 -5.40 -2.52 7.56
CA SER A 13 -5.32 -1.24 6.86
C SER A 13 -4.38 -0.25 7.57
N ASP A 14 -4.27 -0.33 8.89
CA ASP A 14 -3.38 0.57 9.63
C ASP A 14 -1.92 0.31 9.28
N ARG A 15 -1.53 -0.96 9.19
CA ARG A 15 -0.15 -1.31 8.82
C ARG A 15 0.15 -0.87 7.39
N LEU A 16 -0.78 -1.08 6.49
CA LEU A 16 -0.59 -0.67 5.11
C LEU A 16 -0.53 0.86 5.00
N ALA A 17 -1.37 1.56 5.73
CA ALA A 17 -1.36 3.01 5.75
C ALA A 17 -0.02 3.55 6.25
N ILE A 18 0.55 2.92 7.28
CA ILE A 18 1.86 3.33 7.80
C ILE A 18 2.94 3.12 6.74
N ALA A 19 2.91 1.99 6.04
CA ALA A 19 3.89 1.72 4.99
C ALA A 19 3.78 2.74 3.85
N VAL A 20 2.56 3.06 3.42
CA VAL A 20 2.33 4.05 2.37
C VAL A 20 2.78 5.43 2.84
N LYS A 21 2.41 5.81 4.05
CA LYS A 21 2.80 7.09 4.62
C LYS A 21 4.32 7.23 4.67
N ASN A 22 5.01 6.17 5.10
CA ASN A 22 6.47 6.20 5.15
C ASN A 22 7.08 6.38 3.77
N ALA A 23 6.51 5.76 2.75
CA ALA A 23 7.00 5.91 1.38
C ALA A 23 6.81 7.33 0.87
N VAL A 24 5.66 7.95 1.17
CA VAL A 24 5.40 9.34 0.77
C VAL A 24 6.36 10.28 1.51
N MET A 25 6.53 10.09 2.81
CA MET A 25 7.38 10.95 3.62
C MET A 25 8.86 10.82 3.27
N ALA A 26 9.28 9.70 2.72
CA ALA A 26 10.65 9.51 2.27
C ALA A 26 11.00 10.45 1.13
N ASN A 27 10.00 10.84 0.33
CA ASN A 27 10.20 11.73 -0.82
C ASN A 27 9.71 13.15 -0.53
N HIS A 28 8.86 13.32 0.47
CA HIS A 28 8.23 14.60 0.81
C HIS A 28 8.26 14.80 2.31
N SER A 29 8.38 16.04 2.73
CA SER A 29 8.48 16.34 4.16
C SER A 29 7.16 16.68 4.83
N LEU A 30 6.06 16.72 4.08
CA LEU A 30 4.77 17.17 4.61
C LEU A 30 3.93 15.99 5.10
N SER A 31 3.90 15.79 6.41
CA SER A 31 3.19 14.65 7.00
C SER A 31 1.67 14.70 6.78
N GLY A 32 1.08 15.89 6.76
CA GLY A 32 -0.36 16.02 6.49
C GLY A 32 -0.74 15.52 5.11
N GLN A 33 0.11 15.81 4.12
CA GLN A 33 -0.11 15.34 2.76
C GLN A 33 0.07 13.82 2.68
N ALA A 34 1.02 13.29 3.44
CA ALA A 34 1.25 11.85 3.48
C ALA A 34 0.04 11.10 4.04
N ASP A 35 -0.60 11.66 5.07
CA ASP A 35 -1.81 11.06 5.64
C ASP A 35 -2.95 11.04 4.62
N ASP A 36 -3.11 12.12 3.86
CA ASP A 36 -4.16 12.20 2.85
C ASP A 36 -3.92 11.19 1.73
N PHE A 37 -2.69 11.09 1.25
CA PHE A 37 -2.34 10.13 0.21
C PHE A 37 -2.56 8.70 0.69
N ALA A 38 -2.15 8.41 1.93
CA ALA A 38 -2.34 7.08 2.50
C ALA A 38 -3.81 6.72 2.56
N ALA A 39 -4.66 7.64 3.01
CA ALA A 39 -6.10 7.38 3.08
C ALA A 39 -6.68 7.07 1.70
N ARG A 40 -6.29 7.81 0.69
CA ARG A 40 -6.77 7.60 -0.68
C ARG A 40 -6.29 6.28 -1.26
N VAL A 41 -5.05 5.93 -1.01
CA VAL A 41 -4.48 4.67 -1.46
C VAL A 41 -5.20 3.50 -0.80
N ILE A 42 -5.41 3.58 0.51
CA ILE A 42 -6.13 2.54 1.25
C ILE A 42 -7.53 2.35 0.69
N HIS A 43 -8.22 3.44 0.39
CA HIS A 43 -9.56 3.35 -0.19
C HIS A 43 -9.56 2.59 -1.51
N LYS A 44 -8.59 2.88 -2.38
CA LYS A 44 -8.47 2.18 -3.66
C LYS A 44 -8.14 0.70 -3.48
N VAL A 45 -7.25 0.40 -2.54
CA VAL A 45 -6.89 -0.99 -2.25
C VAL A 45 -8.09 -1.74 -1.72
N GLU A 46 -8.87 -1.13 -0.83
CA GLU A 46 -10.05 -1.77 -0.27
C GLU A 46 -11.14 -1.99 -1.31
N ASN A 47 -11.26 -1.09 -2.28
CA ASN A 47 -12.15 -1.33 -3.42
C ASN A 47 -11.70 -2.53 -4.24
N TRP A 48 -10.39 -2.68 -4.44
CA TRP A 48 -9.85 -3.84 -5.15
C TRP A 48 -10.09 -5.13 -4.35
N LEU A 49 -9.94 -5.09 -3.03
CA LEU A 49 -10.21 -6.24 -2.19
C LEU A 49 -11.65 -6.71 -2.32
N GLY A 50 -12.60 -5.76 -2.28
CA GLY A 50 -14.00 -6.04 -2.57
C GLY A 50 -14.49 -7.34 -1.99
N ASP A 51 -14.89 -8.27 -2.88
CA ASP A 51 -15.43 -9.58 -2.49
C ASP A 51 -14.36 -10.67 -2.36
N LYS A 52 -13.10 -10.33 -2.51
CA LYS A 52 -12.03 -11.31 -2.38
C LYS A 52 -11.99 -11.85 -0.96
N THR A 53 -11.84 -13.15 -0.84
CA THR A 53 -11.67 -13.79 0.48
C THR A 53 -10.21 -13.95 0.81
N GLU A 54 -9.36 -14.01 -0.20
CA GLU A 54 -7.92 -14.11 0.00
C GLU A 54 -7.19 -13.52 -1.20
N PHE A 55 -5.93 -13.19 -1.01
CA PHE A 55 -5.08 -12.59 -2.04
C PHE A 55 -3.63 -12.86 -1.66
N THR A 56 -2.71 -12.66 -2.60
CA THR A 56 -1.29 -12.83 -2.29
C THR A 56 -0.67 -11.52 -1.82
N ALA A 57 0.39 -11.63 -1.04
CA ALA A 57 1.14 -10.44 -0.61
C ALA A 57 1.65 -9.65 -1.81
N ARG A 58 2.05 -10.37 -2.86
CA ARG A 58 2.52 -9.73 -4.09
C ARG A 58 1.41 -8.93 -4.75
N GLU A 59 0.21 -9.50 -4.83
CA GLU A 59 -0.94 -8.80 -5.41
C GLU A 59 -1.25 -7.53 -4.63
N LEU A 60 -1.24 -7.63 -3.30
CA LEU A 60 -1.49 -6.46 -2.45
C LEU A 60 -0.45 -5.38 -2.70
N ARG A 61 0.82 -5.77 -2.76
CA ARG A 61 1.90 -4.82 -3.00
C ARG A 61 1.75 -4.13 -4.34
N LEU A 62 1.46 -4.89 -5.39
CA LEU A 62 1.31 -4.32 -6.72
C LEU A 62 0.11 -3.38 -6.81
N GLN A 63 -1.01 -3.74 -6.19
CA GLN A 63 -2.19 -2.88 -6.17
C GLN A 63 -1.94 -1.61 -5.37
N THR A 64 -1.26 -1.73 -4.25
CA THR A 64 -0.92 -0.57 -3.43
C THR A 64 0.00 0.38 -4.19
N ALA A 65 1.04 -0.15 -4.83
CA ALA A 65 1.97 0.66 -5.60
C ALA A 65 1.27 1.35 -6.77
N ALA A 66 0.39 0.63 -7.47
CA ALA A 66 -0.34 1.21 -8.59
C ALA A 66 -1.25 2.35 -8.12
N ALA A 67 -1.94 2.16 -6.99
CA ALA A 67 -2.79 3.20 -6.44
C ALA A 67 -1.96 4.42 -6.00
N LEU A 68 -0.82 4.17 -5.38
CA LEU A 68 0.05 5.25 -4.94
C LEU A 68 0.65 6.02 -6.11
N ALA A 69 0.97 5.33 -7.21
CA ALA A 69 1.54 5.96 -8.40
C ALA A 69 0.60 7.00 -9.01
N ASP A 70 -0.71 6.85 -8.81
CA ASP A 70 -1.67 7.84 -9.30
C ASP A 70 -1.50 9.19 -8.62
N TYR A 71 -0.94 9.21 -7.43
CA TYR A 71 -0.74 10.44 -6.67
C TYR A 71 0.72 10.85 -6.60
N ASP A 72 1.62 9.88 -6.49
CA ASP A 72 3.03 10.13 -6.29
C ASP A 72 3.87 8.97 -6.85
N PRO A 73 4.27 9.03 -8.12
CA PRO A 73 5.05 7.96 -8.74
C PRO A 73 6.37 7.66 -8.03
N ASP A 74 7.01 8.68 -7.48
CA ASP A 74 8.28 8.49 -6.77
C ASP A 74 8.07 7.71 -5.48
N ALA A 75 7.00 8.02 -4.76
CA ALA A 75 6.67 7.28 -3.55
C ALA A 75 6.30 5.84 -3.88
N ALA A 76 5.61 5.60 -4.99
CA ALA A 76 5.26 4.25 -5.44
C ALA A 76 6.52 3.44 -5.73
N TYR A 77 7.48 4.06 -6.39
CA TYR A 77 8.76 3.40 -6.68
C TYR A 77 9.48 3.05 -5.39
N PHE A 78 9.52 3.98 -4.44
CA PHE A 78 10.14 3.74 -3.14
C PHE A 78 9.43 2.60 -2.41
N TYR A 79 8.11 2.61 -2.41
CA TYR A 79 7.32 1.58 -1.75
C TYR A 79 7.60 0.19 -2.32
N GLU A 80 7.66 0.07 -3.65
CA GLU A 80 7.93 -1.22 -4.30
C GLU A 80 9.30 -1.76 -3.97
N ASN A 81 10.28 -0.89 -3.74
CA ASN A 81 11.66 -1.29 -3.50
C ASN A 81 11.94 -1.49 -2.02
N GLU A 82 11.02 -1.14 -1.14
CA GLU A 82 11.18 -1.32 0.31
C GLU A 82 10.61 -2.66 0.72
N LYS A 83 11.43 -3.68 0.63
CA LYS A 83 11.01 -5.07 0.84
C LYS A 83 10.74 -5.42 2.30
N ARG A 84 11.17 -4.57 3.23
CA ARG A 84 11.05 -4.89 4.66
C ARG A 84 9.68 -4.59 5.23
N MET A 85 8.83 -3.96 4.46
CA MET A 85 7.51 -3.56 4.94
C MET A 85 6.55 -4.74 5.08
N PHE A 86 6.94 -5.89 4.59
CA PHE A 86 6.10 -7.08 4.66
C PHE A 86 6.90 -8.28 5.11
#